data_291156db942bf67b8f74beb2c0b7c06a
#
_entry.id   291156db942bf67b8f74beb2c0b7c06a
#
_cell.length_a   1.000
_cell.length_b   1.000
_cell.length_c   1.000
_cell.angle_alpha   90.00
_cell.angle_beta   90.00
_cell.angle_gamma   90.00
#
_symmetry.space_group_name_H-M   'P 1'
#
loop_
_entity.id
_entity.type
_entity.pdbx_description
1 polymer ?
#
loop_
_entity_poly.entity_id
_entity_poly.type
_entity_poly.pdbx_seq_one_letter_code
_entity_poly.pdbx_strand_id
1 'polypeptide(L)'
;MIISFKDQATEVIFNGASSKHARKACPQTLWAIAVRKLDLLDSVTALDELRVPPGNRLEALSGTRSGEYSIRINQQYRICFKWLENGPAEVEITDYH
;
A
#
# COMPACT_ATOMS: atom_id res chain seq x y z
N MET A 1 12.61 -0.94 1.28
CA MET A 1 12.35 0.48 1.62
C MET A 1 11.47 1.12 0.56
N ILE A 2 10.39 1.76 0.99
CA ILE A 2 9.51 2.47 0.06
C ILE A 2 10.28 3.64 -0.57
N ILE A 3 10.26 3.71 -1.90
CA ILE A 3 11.00 4.72 -2.65
C ILE A 3 10.20 6.01 -2.81
N SER A 4 8.90 5.89 -3.08
CA SER A 4 8.03 7.03 -3.29
C SER A 4 6.59 6.69 -3.01
N PHE A 5 5.80 7.72 -2.76
CA PHE A 5 4.34 7.62 -2.61
C PHE A 5 3.68 8.31 -3.79
N LYS A 6 2.60 7.72 -4.28
CA LYS A 6 1.85 8.31 -5.38
C LYS A 6 1.03 9.52 -4.93
N ASP A 7 0.59 9.50 -3.68
CA ASP A 7 -0.17 10.61 -3.12
C ASP A 7 0.30 10.95 -1.71
N GLN A 8 0.01 12.18 -1.30
CA GLN A 8 0.41 12.68 0.01
C GLN A 8 -0.39 12.05 1.14
N ALA A 9 -1.63 11.66 0.87
CA ALA A 9 -2.48 11.05 1.89
C ALA A 9 -1.87 9.75 2.42
N THR A 10 -1.37 8.90 1.53
CA THR A 10 -0.72 7.65 1.92
C THR A 10 0.54 7.91 2.71
N GLU A 11 1.34 8.88 2.28
CA GLU A 11 2.57 9.25 2.98
C GLU A 11 2.28 9.76 4.40
N VAL A 12 1.25 10.58 4.55
CA VAL A 12 0.83 11.10 5.85
C VAL A 12 0.47 9.96 6.79
N ILE A 13 -0.30 8.99 6.30
CA ILE A 13 -0.68 7.81 7.09
C ILE A 13 0.55 7.00 7.49
N PHE A 14 1.45 6.75 6.56
CA PHE A 14 2.67 6.00 6.82
C PHE A 14 3.53 6.66 7.89
N ASN A 15 3.60 7.99 7.87
CA ASN A 15 4.41 8.76 8.82
C ASN A 15 3.77 8.93 10.19
N GLY A 16 2.57 8.38 10.38
CA GLY A 16 1.87 8.49 11.65
C GLY A 16 1.22 9.85 11.90
N ALA A 17 1.14 10.67 10.86
CA ALA A 17 0.50 11.98 10.94
C ALA A 17 -0.99 11.88 10.56
N SER A 18 -1.70 12.98 10.63
CA SER A 18 -3.11 13.03 10.31
C SER A 18 -3.42 14.26 9.48
N SER A 19 -4.31 14.12 8.51
CA SER A 19 -4.82 15.24 7.74
C SER A 19 -6.22 14.92 7.24
N LYS A 20 -6.92 15.97 6.80
CA LYS A 20 -8.26 15.82 6.25
C LYS A 20 -8.22 14.95 4.98
N HIS A 21 -7.22 15.13 4.13
CA HIS A 21 -7.05 14.33 2.92
C HIS A 21 -6.79 12.86 3.24
N ALA A 22 -5.96 12.59 4.26
CA ALA A 22 -5.67 11.23 4.68
C ALA A 22 -6.93 10.53 5.18
N ARG A 23 -7.76 11.22 5.96
CA ARG A 23 -9.02 10.66 6.45
C ARG A 23 -10.01 10.39 5.32
N LYS A 24 -9.98 11.18 4.24
CA LYS A 24 -10.80 10.94 3.06
C LYS A 24 -10.32 9.74 2.25
N ALA A 25 -9.01 9.58 2.15
CA ALA A 25 -8.42 8.51 1.34
C ALA A 25 -8.65 7.14 1.96
N CYS A 26 -8.69 7.08 3.29
CA CYS A 26 -8.84 5.82 4.01
C CYS A 26 -9.49 6.10 5.37
N PRO A 27 -10.55 5.35 5.74
CA PRO A 27 -11.17 5.52 7.04
C PRO A 27 -10.14 5.38 8.16
N GLN A 28 -10.20 6.27 9.12
CA GLN A 28 -9.22 6.30 10.21
C GLN A 28 -9.23 5.01 11.03
N THR A 29 -10.35 4.31 11.08
CA THR A 29 -10.47 3.02 11.75
C THR A 29 -9.57 1.95 11.12
N LEU A 30 -9.15 2.13 9.88
CA LEU A 30 -8.27 1.20 9.18
C LEU A 30 -6.80 1.59 9.22
N TRP A 31 -6.48 2.76 9.79
CA TRP A 31 -5.10 3.26 9.73
C TRP A 31 -4.10 2.35 10.45
N ALA A 32 -4.49 1.73 11.57
CA ALA A 32 -3.59 0.82 12.27
C ALA A 32 -3.19 -0.36 11.39
N ILE A 33 -4.15 -0.93 10.65
CA ILE A 33 -3.89 -2.03 9.72
C ILE A 33 -3.09 -1.52 8.52
N ALA A 34 -3.47 -0.35 8.00
CA ALA A 34 -2.78 0.24 6.84
C ALA A 34 -1.31 0.50 7.16
N VAL A 35 -1.01 1.07 8.33
CA VAL A 35 0.38 1.32 8.75
C VAL A 35 1.17 0.03 8.86
N ARG A 36 0.59 -1.02 9.44
CA ARG A 36 1.27 -2.31 9.54
C ARG A 36 1.61 -2.88 8.15
N LYS A 37 0.68 -2.75 7.20
CA LYS A 37 0.92 -3.24 5.84
C LYS A 37 1.95 -2.37 5.12
N LEU A 38 1.91 -1.06 5.34
CA LEU A 38 2.92 -0.15 4.77
C LEU A 38 4.30 -0.43 5.36
N ASP A 39 4.38 -0.69 6.67
CA ASP A 39 5.64 -1.05 7.31
C ASP A 39 6.18 -2.36 6.77
N LEU A 40 5.32 -3.33 6.54
CA LEU A 40 5.72 -4.60 5.93
C LEU A 40 6.28 -4.34 4.52
N LEU A 41 5.57 -3.56 3.72
CA LEU A 41 6.01 -3.19 2.37
C LEU A 41 7.38 -2.49 2.41
N ASP A 42 7.59 -1.63 3.39
CA ASP A 42 8.84 -0.90 3.58
C ASP A 42 10.00 -1.82 3.96
N SER A 43 9.73 -2.93 4.63
CA SER A 43 10.75 -3.80 5.19
C SER A 43 11.20 -4.93 4.27
N VAL A 44 10.35 -5.37 3.34
CA VAL A 44 10.68 -6.53 2.49
C VAL A 44 11.72 -6.16 1.45
N THR A 45 12.55 -7.13 1.09
CA THR A 45 13.60 -6.97 0.08
C THR A 45 13.26 -7.68 -1.23
N ALA A 46 12.28 -8.57 -1.20
CA ALA A 46 11.81 -9.29 -2.38
C ALA A 46 10.29 -9.27 -2.41
N LEU A 47 9.73 -9.15 -3.61
CA LEU A 47 8.29 -9.08 -3.82
C LEU A 47 7.56 -10.30 -3.22
N ASP A 48 8.13 -11.49 -3.37
CA ASP A 48 7.51 -12.73 -2.88
C ASP A 48 7.32 -12.76 -1.37
N GLU A 49 8.11 -11.99 -0.62
CA GLU A 49 7.94 -11.93 0.83
C GLU A 49 6.57 -11.40 1.23
N LEU A 50 5.92 -10.63 0.33
CA LEU A 50 4.58 -10.10 0.58
C LEU A 50 3.47 -11.14 0.46
N ARG A 51 3.80 -12.37 0.06
CA ARG A 51 2.82 -13.47 0.06
C ARG A 51 2.51 -13.97 1.46
N VAL A 52 3.27 -13.56 2.45
CA VAL A 52 3.09 -13.96 3.84
C VAL A 52 2.81 -12.71 4.67
N PRO A 53 1.75 -12.68 5.47
CA PRO A 53 0.71 -13.71 5.61
C PRO A 53 -0.19 -13.81 4.37
N PRO A 54 -0.84 -14.96 4.15
CA PRO A 54 -1.70 -15.14 2.97
C PRO A 54 -2.83 -14.11 2.86
N GLY A 55 -3.25 -13.54 3.99
CA GLY A 55 -4.28 -12.50 4.01
C GLY A 55 -3.88 -11.23 3.28
N ASN A 56 -2.58 -11.02 2.99
CA ASN A 56 -2.13 -9.88 2.18
C ASN A 56 -2.67 -9.95 0.75
N ARG A 57 -2.94 -11.13 0.25
CA ARG A 57 -3.44 -11.37 -1.10
C ARG A 57 -2.67 -10.57 -2.15
N LEU A 58 -1.36 -10.80 -2.19
CA LEU A 58 -0.50 -10.17 -3.19
C LEU A 58 -1.01 -10.52 -4.59
N GLU A 59 -1.28 -9.49 -5.39
CA GLU A 59 -1.80 -9.66 -6.76
C GLU A 59 -1.05 -8.75 -7.72
N ALA A 60 -0.78 -9.29 -8.92
CA ALA A 60 -0.35 -8.47 -10.05
C ALA A 60 -1.60 -7.86 -10.69
N LEU A 61 -1.56 -6.56 -10.94
CA LEU A 61 -2.69 -5.85 -11.51
C LEU A 61 -2.63 -5.84 -13.04
N SER A 62 -3.78 -5.61 -13.67
CA SER A 62 -3.91 -5.63 -15.12
C SER A 62 -4.60 -4.36 -15.62
N GLY A 63 -4.82 -4.29 -16.95
CA GLY A 63 -5.47 -3.15 -17.56
C GLY A 63 -4.65 -1.88 -17.42
N THR A 64 -5.27 -0.81 -16.98
CA THR A 64 -4.62 0.50 -16.81
C THR A 64 -3.56 0.48 -15.70
N ARG A 65 -3.58 -0.54 -14.83
CA ARG A 65 -2.62 -0.70 -13.74
C ARG A 65 -1.60 -1.80 -14.02
N SER A 66 -1.47 -2.22 -15.27
CA SER A 66 -0.48 -3.23 -15.64
C SER A 66 0.92 -2.79 -15.21
N GLY A 67 1.67 -3.71 -14.60
CA GLY A 67 2.98 -3.42 -14.03
C GLY A 67 2.95 -3.04 -12.56
N GLU A 68 1.76 -2.91 -11.97
CA GLU A 68 1.60 -2.67 -10.54
C GLU A 68 1.17 -3.94 -9.81
N TYR A 69 1.35 -3.91 -8.50
CA TYR A 69 0.93 -4.98 -7.60
C TYR A 69 0.09 -4.38 -6.48
N SER A 70 -0.64 -5.22 -5.77
CA SER A 70 -1.38 -4.77 -4.61
C SER A 70 -1.32 -5.78 -3.47
N ILE A 71 -1.40 -5.25 -2.25
CA ILE A 71 -1.66 -6.05 -1.05
C ILE A 71 -2.92 -5.51 -0.38
N ARG A 72 -3.61 -6.38 0.35
CA ARG A 72 -4.93 -6.09 0.87
C ARG A 72 -4.87 -5.47 2.26
N ILE A 73 -5.61 -4.37 2.47
CA ILE A 73 -5.87 -3.85 3.81
C ILE A 73 -7.13 -4.51 4.38
N ASN A 74 -8.23 -4.45 3.62
CA ASN A 74 -9.49 -5.14 3.93
C ASN A 74 -10.20 -5.46 2.61
N GLN A 75 -11.49 -5.76 2.64
CA GLN A 75 -12.23 -6.11 1.42
C GLN A 75 -12.34 -4.96 0.44
N GLN A 76 -12.27 -3.72 0.91
CA GLN A 76 -12.47 -2.53 0.08
C GLN A 76 -11.18 -1.82 -0.27
N TYR A 77 -10.21 -1.79 0.66
CA TYR A 77 -8.99 -0.99 0.47
C TYR A 77 -7.78 -1.89 0.24
N ARG A 78 -6.93 -1.45 -0.68
CA ARG A 78 -5.68 -2.12 -1.01
C ARG A 78 -4.56 -1.09 -1.07
N ILE A 79 -3.33 -1.57 -0.92
CA ILE A 79 -2.14 -0.76 -1.17
C ILE A 79 -1.63 -1.17 -2.53
N CYS A 80 -1.60 -0.22 -3.46
CA CYS A 80 -1.09 -0.44 -4.82
C CYS A 80 0.30 0.16 -4.96
N PHE A 81 1.17 -0.49 -5.70
CA PHE A 81 2.56 -0.03 -5.84
C PHE A 81 3.21 -0.66 -7.07
N LYS A 82 4.30 -0.04 -7.53
CA LYS A 82 5.20 -0.63 -8.52
C LYS A 82 6.36 -1.27 -7.79
N TRP A 83 6.85 -2.39 -8.30
CA TRP A 83 8.04 -3.02 -7.75
C TRP A 83 9.22 -2.72 -8.65
N LEU A 84 10.12 -1.85 -8.18
CA LEU A 84 11.32 -1.46 -8.90
C LEU A 84 12.55 -2.13 -8.31
N GLU A 85 13.68 -1.98 -8.97
CA GLU A 85 14.93 -2.59 -8.53
C GLU A 85 15.28 -2.19 -7.09
N ASN A 86 15.01 -0.93 -6.73
CA ASN A 86 15.34 -0.39 -5.41
C ASN A 86 14.24 -0.58 -4.37
N GLY A 87 13.08 -1.06 -4.77
CA GLY A 87 11.97 -1.30 -3.85
C GLY A 87 10.63 -0.85 -4.39
N PRO A 88 9.60 -0.84 -3.53
CA PRO A 88 8.27 -0.40 -3.94
C PRO A 88 8.21 1.11 -4.16
N ALA A 89 7.54 1.51 -5.24
CA ALA A 89 7.44 2.90 -5.65
C ALA A 89 5.99 3.26 -5.98
N GLU A 90 5.68 4.54 -5.97
CA GLU A 90 4.35 5.07 -6.25
C GLU A 90 3.28 4.36 -5.41
N VAL A 91 3.57 4.24 -4.13
CA VAL A 91 2.71 3.55 -3.18
C VAL A 91 1.48 4.39 -2.88
N GLU A 92 0.30 3.79 -3.00
CA GLU A 92 -0.95 4.47 -2.67
C GLU A 92 -1.96 3.53 -2.04
N ILE A 93 -2.77 4.07 -1.13
CA ILE A 93 -3.94 3.38 -0.61
C ILE A 93 -5.09 3.65 -1.57
N THR A 94 -5.73 2.59 -2.05
CA THR A 94 -6.76 2.67 -3.07
C THR A 94 -8.06 2.05 -2.59
N ASP A 95 -9.16 2.74 -2.82
CA ASP A 95 -10.50 2.18 -2.65
C ASP A 95 -10.75 1.30 -3.88
N TYR A 96 -10.81 -0.01 -3.65
CA TYR A 96 -10.76 -1.00 -4.71
C TYR A 96 -11.99 -1.89 -4.69
N HIS A 97 -12.96 -1.58 -5.53
CA HIS A 97 -14.11 -2.45 -5.70
C HIS A 97 -14.73 -2.33 -7.09
#